data_31557fe6b2627120d14e10bef74f5914
#
_entry.id   31557fe6b2627120d14e10bef74f5914
#
_cell.length_a   1.000
_cell.length_b   1.000
_cell.length_c   1.000
_cell.angle_alpha   90.00
_cell.angle_beta   90.00
_cell.angle_gamma   90.00
#
_symmetry.space_group_name_H-M   'P 1'
#
loop_
_entity.id
_entity.type
_entity.pdbx_description
1 polymer ?
#
loop_
_entity_poly.entity_id
_entity_poly.type
_entity_poly.pdbx_seq_one_letter_code
_entity_poly.pdbx_strand_id
1 'polypeptide(L)'
;SGQTCTAFTRMLVPQDRRDEIVDIIRDEVESTWTLGDPANGGGRLGPLLSDAPRERVRGYIRAGIEEGATLVTGGDDAPDDLPTGYYVKPTVFADVDNAMTIAQEEIFGPVLSVIAYDDTDDAVRIANDSTYGLAGGVWGADATRAEAVARRLRTGQVDVNGGSFNPLAPFGGYKMSGIGRELGMYGLEEYLQTKSLQR
;
A
#
# COMPACT_ATOMS: atom_id res chain seq x y z
N SER A 1 9.80 5.68 2.26
CA SER A 1 9.24 5.60 3.63
C SER A 1 7.71 5.56 3.63
N GLY A 2 7.10 5.04 2.57
CA GLY A 2 5.64 4.86 2.47
C GLY A 2 4.83 6.14 2.26
N GLN A 3 5.44 7.30 2.14
CA GLN A 3 4.76 8.57 1.87
C GLN A 3 4.51 8.76 0.37
N THR A 4 3.75 7.83 -0.21
CA THR A 4 3.29 7.88 -1.60
C THR A 4 1.90 7.28 -1.72
N CYS A 5 1.03 7.91 -2.48
CA CYS A 5 -0.37 7.51 -2.63
C CYS A 5 -0.57 6.14 -3.29
N THR A 6 0.41 5.66 -4.07
CA THR A 6 0.37 4.34 -4.73
C THR A 6 1.04 3.22 -3.93
N ALA A 7 1.48 3.49 -2.68
CA ALA A 7 2.05 2.45 -1.83
C ALA A 7 1.01 1.36 -1.51
N PHE A 8 1.38 0.10 -1.71
CA PHE A 8 0.55 -1.04 -1.31
C PHE A 8 0.68 -1.23 0.20
N THR A 9 -0.37 -0.95 0.95
CA THR A 9 -0.41 -0.97 2.42
C THR A 9 -1.09 -2.19 3.00
N ARG A 10 -1.90 -2.89 2.19
CA ARG A 10 -2.51 -4.17 2.54
C ARG A 10 -1.95 -5.26 1.65
N MET A 11 -1.46 -6.33 2.24
CA MET A 11 -0.99 -7.53 1.55
C MET A 11 -1.91 -8.70 1.89
N LEU A 12 -2.65 -9.16 0.90
CA LEU A 12 -3.55 -10.31 1.04
C LEU A 12 -2.80 -11.58 0.72
N VAL A 13 -2.86 -12.56 1.61
CA VAL A 13 -2.12 -13.82 1.51
C VAL A 13 -3.04 -15.04 1.72
N PRO A 14 -2.80 -16.19 1.04
CA PRO A 14 -3.58 -17.39 1.31
C PRO A 14 -3.47 -17.83 2.77
N GLN A 15 -4.61 -18.20 3.38
CA GLN A 15 -4.66 -18.61 4.79
C GLN A 15 -3.74 -19.79 5.10
N ASP A 16 -3.64 -20.75 4.21
CA ASP A 16 -2.81 -21.96 4.37
C ASP A 16 -1.30 -21.70 4.25
N ARG A 17 -0.90 -20.53 3.74
CA ARG A 17 0.48 -20.10 3.61
C ARG A 17 0.83 -18.87 4.44
N ARG A 18 -0.10 -18.41 5.26
CA ARG A 18 0.02 -17.15 6.02
C ARG A 18 1.32 -17.11 6.85
N ASP A 19 1.61 -18.13 7.64
CA ASP A 19 2.75 -18.15 8.55
C ASP A 19 4.08 -18.14 7.78
N GLU A 20 4.20 -18.97 6.73
CA GLU A 20 5.37 -18.98 5.84
C GLU A 20 5.63 -17.60 5.23
N ILE A 21 4.58 -16.94 4.73
CA ILE A 21 4.70 -15.64 4.06
C ILE A 21 5.05 -14.55 5.08
N VAL A 22 4.47 -14.58 6.27
CA VAL A 22 4.78 -13.62 7.35
C VAL A 22 6.25 -13.73 7.76
N ASP A 23 6.80 -14.93 7.89
CA ASP A 23 8.22 -15.14 8.16
C ASP A 23 9.12 -14.58 7.07
N ILE A 24 8.78 -14.83 5.79
CA ILE A 24 9.51 -14.27 4.63
C ILE A 24 9.48 -12.73 4.65
N ILE A 25 8.32 -12.14 4.93
CA ILE A 25 8.18 -10.67 4.99
C ILE A 25 9.03 -10.11 6.12
N ARG A 26 9.00 -10.71 7.31
CA ARG A 26 9.83 -10.28 8.44
C ARG A 26 11.32 -10.28 8.07
N ASP A 27 11.81 -11.40 7.55
CA ASP A 27 13.22 -11.56 7.19
C ASP A 27 13.64 -10.58 6.09
N GLU A 28 12.80 -10.34 5.08
CA GLU A 28 13.04 -9.34 4.03
C GLU A 28 13.07 -7.92 4.60
N VAL A 29 12.13 -7.57 5.47
CA VAL A 29 12.06 -6.22 6.07
C VAL A 29 13.28 -5.95 6.95
N GLU A 30 13.65 -6.90 7.81
CA GLU A 30 14.76 -6.72 8.74
C GLU A 30 16.13 -6.72 8.05
N SER A 31 16.30 -7.52 6.99
CA SER A 31 17.58 -7.59 6.26
C SER A 31 17.77 -6.50 5.21
N THR A 32 16.68 -6.05 4.57
CA THR A 32 16.76 -5.23 3.35
C THR A 32 16.30 -3.79 3.57
N TRP A 33 15.24 -3.57 4.36
CA TRP A 33 14.58 -2.25 4.49
C TRP A 33 15.12 -1.45 5.66
N THR A 34 16.43 -1.25 5.68
CA THR A 34 17.13 -0.51 6.73
C THR A 34 16.85 0.99 6.69
N LEU A 35 16.80 1.60 7.87
CA LEU A 35 16.74 3.06 8.01
C LEU A 35 18.13 3.68 7.84
N GLY A 36 18.20 4.89 7.33
CA GLY A 36 19.45 5.60 7.21
C GLY A 36 19.30 7.08 6.84
N ASP A 37 20.39 7.82 7.04
CA ASP A 37 20.45 9.22 6.65
C ASP A 37 20.70 9.33 5.13
N PRO A 38 19.74 9.87 4.36
CA PRO A 38 19.86 10.01 2.92
C PRO A 38 21.03 10.92 2.50
N ALA A 39 21.48 11.86 3.34
CA ALA A 39 22.62 12.72 3.04
C ALA A 39 23.94 11.93 3.05
N ASN A 40 24.02 10.84 3.78
CA ASN A 40 25.19 9.98 3.91
C ASN A 40 25.07 8.67 3.10
N GLY A 41 24.03 8.53 2.29
CA GLY A 41 23.80 7.34 1.45
C GLY A 41 23.46 6.09 2.25
N GLY A 42 23.03 6.24 3.51
CA GLY A 42 22.67 5.12 4.39
C GLY A 42 21.20 4.73 4.28
N GLY A 43 20.93 3.40 4.32
CA GLY A 43 19.60 2.84 4.38
C GLY A 43 18.77 2.94 3.11
N ARG A 44 17.72 2.13 3.03
CA ARG A 44 16.70 2.18 1.97
C ARG A 44 15.54 3.11 2.31
N LEU A 45 15.32 3.36 3.60
CA LEU A 45 14.27 4.25 4.10
C LEU A 45 14.89 5.45 4.82
N GLY A 46 14.50 6.63 4.39
CA GLY A 46 14.84 7.88 5.06
C GLY A 46 13.80 8.28 6.13
N PRO A 47 13.95 9.47 6.73
CA PRO A 47 12.94 10.01 7.65
C PRO A 47 11.65 10.39 6.91
N LEU A 48 10.59 10.54 7.66
CA LEU A 48 9.36 11.17 7.19
C LEU A 48 9.56 12.69 7.04
N LEU A 49 8.61 13.34 6.39
CA LEU A 49 8.71 14.76 6.01
C LEU A 49 8.86 15.69 7.24
N SER A 50 8.15 15.40 8.33
CA SER A 50 8.13 16.24 9.53
C SER A 50 7.61 15.46 10.75
N ASP A 51 7.55 16.13 11.91
CA ASP A 51 7.08 15.53 13.15
C ASP A 51 5.60 15.12 13.11
N ALA A 52 4.73 15.94 12.56
CA ALA A 52 3.30 15.64 12.53
C ALA A 52 2.96 14.36 11.75
N PRO A 53 3.48 14.10 10.53
CA PRO A 53 3.34 12.79 9.88
C PRO A 53 3.95 11.65 10.69
N ARG A 54 5.10 11.84 11.35
CA ARG A 54 5.72 10.82 12.20
C ARG A 54 4.78 10.41 13.33
N GLU A 55 4.27 11.38 14.08
CA GLU A 55 3.37 11.08 15.20
C GLU A 55 2.04 10.48 14.74
N ARG A 56 1.53 10.89 13.58
CA ARG A 56 0.36 10.26 12.97
C ARG A 56 0.62 8.78 12.68
N VAL A 57 1.73 8.42 12.02
CA VAL A 57 2.07 7.03 11.71
C VAL A 57 2.26 6.21 12.98
N ARG A 58 2.94 6.75 13.99
CA ARG A 58 3.09 6.11 15.30
C ARG A 58 1.74 5.88 15.98
N GLY A 59 0.80 6.83 15.84
CA GLY A 59 -0.57 6.67 16.30
C GLY A 59 -1.28 5.48 15.66
N TYR A 60 -1.14 5.29 14.34
CA TYR A 60 -1.67 4.11 13.65
C TYR A 60 -1.01 2.80 14.10
N ILE A 61 0.30 2.81 14.33
CA ILE A 61 1.00 1.61 14.84
C ILE A 61 0.43 1.22 16.21
N ARG A 62 0.23 2.18 17.11
CA ARG A 62 -0.41 1.91 18.41
C ARG A 62 -1.85 1.41 18.25
N ALA A 63 -2.63 2.04 17.37
CA ALA A 63 -4.01 1.59 17.10
C ALA A 63 -4.05 0.15 16.60
N GLY A 64 -3.15 -0.25 15.69
CA GLY A 64 -3.07 -1.64 15.22
C GLY A 64 -2.79 -2.64 16.35
N ILE A 65 -1.90 -2.30 17.29
CA ILE A 65 -1.62 -3.10 18.48
C ILE A 65 -2.85 -3.17 19.39
N GLU A 66 -3.49 -2.04 19.67
CA GLU A 66 -4.67 -1.94 20.54
C GLU A 66 -5.89 -2.67 19.95
N GLU A 67 -6.05 -2.69 18.63
CA GLU A 67 -7.10 -3.43 17.93
C GLU A 67 -6.81 -4.94 17.83
N GLY A 68 -5.64 -5.39 18.25
CA GLY A 68 -5.29 -6.80 18.37
C GLY A 68 -4.54 -7.40 17.18
N ALA A 69 -4.04 -6.59 16.25
CA ALA A 69 -3.14 -7.07 15.21
C ALA A 69 -1.80 -7.53 15.80
N THR A 70 -1.20 -8.56 15.24
CA THR A 70 0.09 -9.08 15.67
C THR A 70 1.22 -8.24 15.07
N LEU A 71 1.97 -7.52 15.90
CA LEU A 71 3.19 -6.82 15.47
C LEU A 71 4.29 -7.86 15.16
N VAL A 72 4.66 -7.95 13.88
CA VAL A 72 5.67 -8.90 13.38
C VAL A 72 7.08 -8.32 13.50
N THR A 73 7.25 -7.07 13.08
CA THR A 73 8.52 -6.32 13.18
C THR A 73 8.25 -4.81 13.16
N GLY A 74 9.22 -4.01 13.56
CA GLY A 74 9.12 -2.56 13.63
C GLY A 74 8.55 -2.04 14.95
N GLY A 75 7.45 -1.28 14.89
CA GLY A 75 6.81 -0.66 16.05
C GLY A 75 6.99 0.85 16.11
N ASP A 76 6.42 1.46 17.16
CA ASP A 76 6.38 2.93 17.30
C ASP A 76 7.55 3.54 18.06
N ASP A 77 8.48 2.72 18.56
CA ASP A 77 9.71 3.19 19.19
C ASP A 77 10.64 3.88 18.20
N ALA A 78 11.39 4.86 18.69
CA ALA A 78 12.45 5.48 17.90
C ALA A 78 13.54 4.46 17.54
N PRO A 79 14.16 4.55 16.34
CA PRO A 79 15.34 3.74 16.03
C PRO A 79 16.52 4.11 16.93
N ASP A 80 17.21 3.09 17.49
CA ASP A 80 18.31 3.30 18.46
C ASP A 80 19.51 4.06 17.85
N ASP A 81 19.81 3.76 16.57
CA ASP A 81 20.98 4.31 15.88
C ASP A 81 20.72 5.66 15.17
N LEU A 82 19.48 6.16 15.20
CA LEU A 82 19.06 7.41 14.53
C LEU A 82 18.30 8.31 15.50
N PRO A 83 19.01 8.90 16.49
CA PRO A 83 18.37 9.68 17.55
C PRO A 83 17.81 11.01 17.07
N THR A 84 18.20 11.46 15.88
CA THR A 84 17.78 12.73 15.30
C THR A 84 17.08 12.50 13.96
N GLY A 85 15.95 13.16 13.74
CA GLY A 85 15.14 13.02 12.53
C GLY A 85 13.77 12.38 12.77
N TYR A 86 12.95 12.39 11.74
CA TYR A 86 11.56 11.93 11.82
C TYR A 86 11.41 10.48 11.34
N TYR A 87 12.25 9.61 11.87
CA TYR A 87 12.27 8.20 11.48
C TYR A 87 11.13 7.41 12.13
N VAL A 88 10.60 6.45 11.36
CA VAL A 88 9.69 5.41 11.81
C VAL A 88 10.23 4.09 11.30
N LYS A 89 10.32 3.07 12.17
CA LYS A 89 10.74 1.73 11.78
C LYS A 89 9.78 1.14 10.74
N PRO A 90 10.26 0.47 9.68
CA PRO A 90 9.38 -0.30 8.81
C PRO A 90 8.64 -1.31 9.66
N THR A 91 7.32 -1.25 9.61
CA THR A 91 6.43 -1.96 10.53
C THR A 91 5.51 -2.90 9.77
N VAL A 92 5.42 -4.13 10.21
CA VAL A 92 4.56 -5.17 9.63
C VAL A 92 3.61 -5.69 10.69
N PHE A 93 2.34 -5.72 10.35
CA PHE A 93 1.29 -6.37 11.13
C PHE A 93 0.78 -7.63 10.43
N ALA A 94 0.60 -8.70 11.17
CA ALA A 94 -0.14 -9.89 10.78
C ALA A 94 -1.45 -10.00 11.58
N ASP A 95 -2.29 -10.99 11.25
CA ASP A 95 -3.61 -11.19 11.86
C ASP A 95 -4.50 -9.94 11.79
N VAL A 96 -4.33 -9.17 10.73
CA VAL A 96 -5.12 -7.95 10.54
C VAL A 96 -6.51 -8.34 10.01
N ASP A 97 -7.55 -7.94 10.75
CA ASP A 97 -8.91 -7.93 10.21
C ASP A 97 -9.09 -6.71 9.30
N ASN A 98 -9.76 -6.90 8.17
CA ASN A 98 -9.97 -5.81 7.22
C ASN A 98 -10.78 -4.63 7.79
N ALA A 99 -11.53 -4.83 8.88
CA ALA A 99 -12.25 -3.77 9.58
C ALA A 99 -11.37 -2.92 10.52
N MET A 100 -10.13 -3.33 10.80
CA MET A 100 -9.21 -2.57 11.65
C MET A 100 -8.84 -1.24 11.00
N THR A 101 -8.58 -0.24 11.82
CA THR A 101 -8.20 1.12 11.41
C THR A 101 -6.98 1.11 10.47
N ILE A 102 -5.96 0.30 10.77
CA ILE A 102 -4.74 0.17 9.95
C ILE A 102 -4.98 -0.45 8.56
N ALA A 103 -6.11 -1.15 8.35
CA ALA A 103 -6.50 -1.70 7.06
C ALA A 103 -7.42 -0.78 6.26
N GLN A 104 -8.18 0.10 6.94
CA GLN A 104 -9.19 0.94 6.31
C GLN A 104 -8.74 2.39 6.05
N GLU A 105 -7.76 2.89 6.80
CA GLU A 105 -7.33 4.27 6.69
C GLU A 105 -5.96 4.41 6.03
N GLU A 106 -5.70 5.56 5.41
CA GLU A 106 -4.42 5.89 4.78
C GLU A 106 -3.40 6.32 5.83
N ILE A 107 -2.47 5.43 6.19
CA ILE A 107 -1.41 5.70 7.18
C ILE A 107 -0.39 6.70 6.63
N PHE A 108 0.00 6.58 5.36
CA PHE A 108 1.02 7.38 4.68
C PHE A 108 2.39 7.30 5.34
N GLY A 109 2.80 6.07 5.63
CA GLY A 109 4.05 5.72 6.31
C GLY A 109 4.48 4.28 6.03
N PRO A 110 5.61 3.84 6.59
CA PRO A 110 6.18 2.52 6.31
C PRO A 110 5.51 1.40 7.12
N VAL A 111 4.21 1.22 6.93
CA VAL A 111 3.40 0.22 7.65
C VAL A 111 2.70 -0.68 6.65
N LEU A 112 2.81 -1.98 6.84
CA LEU A 112 2.18 -3.03 6.03
C LEU A 112 1.25 -3.87 6.89
N SER A 113 0.02 -4.05 6.43
CA SER A 113 -1.00 -4.91 7.04
C SER A 113 -1.15 -6.19 6.23
N VAL A 114 -0.84 -7.34 6.83
CA VAL A 114 -1.00 -8.67 6.21
C VAL A 114 -2.35 -9.24 6.64
N ILE A 115 -3.19 -9.55 5.64
CA ILE A 115 -4.56 -10.06 5.82
C ILE A 115 -4.64 -11.42 5.13
N ALA A 116 -5.07 -12.44 5.85
CA ALA A 116 -5.29 -13.75 5.26
C ALA A 116 -6.64 -13.83 4.53
N TYR A 117 -6.70 -14.63 3.47
CA TYR A 117 -7.92 -14.92 2.73
C TYR A 117 -8.10 -16.43 2.50
N ASP A 118 -9.34 -16.89 2.38
CA ASP A 118 -9.66 -18.30 2.20
C ASP A 118 -9.54 -18.75 0.74
N ASP A 119 -10.08 -17.95 -0.19
CA ASP A 119 -10.05 -18.24 -1.62
C ASP A 119 -9.94 -16.96 -2.48
N THR A 120 -9.88 -17.12 -3.79
CA THR A 120 -9.74 -15.99 -4.73
C THR A 120 -10.92 -15.00 -4.66
N ASP A 121 -12.13 -15.48 -4.41
CA ASP A 121 -13.31 -14.62 -4.33
C ASP A 121 -13.30 -13.82 -3.04
N ASP A 122 -12.87 -14.44 -1.96
CA ASP A 122 -12.65 -13.77 -0.68
C ASP A 122 -11.53 -12.71 -0.78
N ALA A 123 -10.41 -13.05 -1.42
CA ALA A 123 -9.34 -12.08 -1.67
C ALA A 123 -9.84 -10.84 -2.42
N VAL A 124 -10.63 -11.03 -3.48
CA VAL A 124 -11.22 -9.92 -4.24
C VAL A 124 -12.23 -9.13 -3.41
N ARG A 125 -13.02 -9.80 -2.59
CA ARG A 125 -13.96 -9.15 -1.66
C ARG A 125 -13.20 -8.24 -0.69
N ILE A 126 -12.18 -8.77 0.00
CA ILE A 126 -11.36 -8.03 0.96
C ILE A 126 -10.63 -6.86 0.27
N ALA A 127 -10.01 -7.11 -0.89
CA ALA A 127 -9.30 -6.07 -1.64
C ALA A 127 -10.21 -4.88 -2.00
N ASN A 128 -11.45 -5.18 -2.36
CA ASN A 128 -12.44 -4.17 -2.75
C ASN A 128 -13.17 -3.51 -1.56
N ASP A 129 -13.11 -4.11 -0.39
CA ASP A 129 -13.73 -3.60 0.84
C ASP A 129 -12.84 -2.55 1.50
N SER A 130 -12.84 -1.37 0.92
CA SER A 130 -12.17 -0.14 1.34
C SER A 130 -12.86 1.04 0.70
N THR A 131 -12.80 2.20 1.34
CA THR A 131 -13.27 3.47 0.78
C THR A 131 -12.36 4.01 -0.32
N TYR A 132 -11.14 3.51 -0.42
CA TYR A 132 -10.13 3.89 -1.42
C TYR A 132 -10.09 2.93 -2.61
N GLY A 133 -9.43 3.37 -3.68
CA GLY A 133 -9.22 2.58 -4.88
C GLY A 133 -8.29 3.27 -5.89
N LEU A 134 -7.07 3.64 -5.47
CA LEU A 134 -6.10 4.26 -6.38
C LEU A 134 -5.28 3.19 -7.11
N ALA A 135 -4.53 2.38 -6.37
CA ALA A 135 -3.64 1.38 -6.91
C ALA A 135 -3.86 0.02 -6.26
N GLY A 136 -3.55 -1.03 -6.98
CA GLY A 136 -3.52 -2.40 -6.51
C GLY A 136 -2.48 -3.22 -7.27
N GLY A 137 -2.20 -4.42 -6.78
CA GLY A 137 -1.29 -5.34 -7.43
C GLY A 137 -1.73 -6.78 -7.26
N VAL A 138 -1.46 -7.62 -8.25
CA VAL A 138 -1.74 -9.06 -8.23
C VAL A 138 -0.51 -9.80 -8.67
N TRP A 139 -0.05 -10.74 -7.86
CA TRP A 139 1.06 -11.61 -8.19
C TRP A 139 0.58 -13.06 -8.28
N GLY A 140 1.02 -13.78 -9.30
CA GLY A 140 0.71 -15.18 -9.50
C GLY A 140 1.57 -15.82 -10.58
N ALA A 141 1.87 -17.11 -10.42
CA ALA A 141 2.67 -17.87 -11.41
C ALA A 141 1.93 -18.02 -12.75
N ASP A 142 0.61 -18.11 -12.72
CA ASP A 142 -0.24 -18.07 -13.92
C ASP A 142 -0.67 -16.63 -14.21
N ALA A 143 -0.06 -16.02 -15.22
CA ALA A 143 -0.32 -14.64 -15.63
C ALA A 143 -1.77 -14.40 -16.07
N THR A 144 -2.39 -15.38 -16.72
CA THR A 144 -3.80 -15.29 -17.18
C THR A 144 -4.75 -15.25 -15.99
N ARG A 145 -4.50 -16.08 -14.99
CA ARG A 145 -5.28 -16.07 -13.74
C ARG A 145 -5.05 -14.78 -12.97
N ALA A 146 -3.80 -14.30 -12.87
CA ALA A 146 -3.48 -13.05 -12.20
C ALA A 146 -4.18 -11.86 -12.87
N GLU A 147 -4.19 -11.79 -14.21
CA GLU A 147 -4.92 -10.76 -14.95
C GLU A 147 -6.44 -10.85 -14.73
N ALA A 148 -7.00 -12.05 -14.73
CA ALA A 148 -8.43 -12.24 -14.45
C ALA A 148 -8.82 -11.73 -13.06
N VAL A 149 -7.98 -11.91 -12.05
CA VAL A 149 -8.17 -11.35 -10.70
C VAL A 149 -8.03 -9.83 -10.73
N ALA A 150 -6.98 -9.31 -11.39
CA ALA A 150 -6.72 -7.87 -11.49
C ALA A 150 -7.92 -7.10 -12.07
N ARG A 151 -8.60 -7.66 -13.09
CA ARG A 151 -9.80 -7.07 -13.69
C ARG A 151 -10.99 -6.95 -12.74
N ARG A 152 -10.97 -7.67 -11.62
CA ARG A 152 -12.03 -7.64 -10.58
C ARG A 152 -11.73 -6.62 -9.49
N LEU A 153 -10.51 -6.09 -9.40
CA LEU A 153 -10.14 -5.07 -8.41
C LEU A 153 -10.71 -3.71 -8.78
N ARG A 154 -11.26 -3.02 -7.82
CA ARG A 154 -11.88 -1.70 -7.99
C ARG A 154 -10.90 -0.60 -7.62
N THR A 155 -9.81 -0.53 -8.38
CA THR A 155 -8.77 0.49 -8.31
C THR A 155 -8.53 1.07 -9.70
N GLY A 156 -8.02 2.30 -9.75
CA GLY A 156 -7.75 2.96 -11.03
C GLY A 156 -6.55 2.40 -11.78
N GLN A 157 -5.63 1.78 -11.05
CA GLN A 157 -4.46 1.09 -11.59
C GLN A 157 -4.31 -0.27 -10.91
N VAL A 158 -3.89 -1.29 -11.66
CA VAL A 158 -3.51 -2.61 -11.12
C VAL A 158 -2.26 -3.09 -11.81
N ASP A 159 -1.23 -3.39 -11.02
CA ASP A 159 0.00 -4.00 -11.50
C ASP A 159 -0.14 -5.53 -11.48
N VAL A 160 0.20 -6.18 -12.57
CA VAL A 160 0.24 -7.65 -12.65
C VAL A 160 1.68 -8.11 -12.69
N ASN A 161 2.09 -8.92 -11.71
CA ASN A 161 3.44 -9.45 -11.56
C ASN A 161 4.54 -8.36 -11.61
N GLY A 162 4.30 -7.21 -10.96
CA GLY A 162 5.25 -6.10 -10.93
C GLY A 162 5.33 -5.31 -12.23
N GLY A 163 4.19 -5.13 -12.92
CA GLY A 163 4.10 -4.33 -14.13
C GLY A 163 4.66 -2.92 -13.96
N SER A 164 5.43 -2.45 -14.95
CA SER A 164 6.03 -1.13 -14.92
C SER A 164 4.99 -0.03 -15.10
N PHE A 165 5.20 1.10 -14.42
CA PHE A 165 4.37 2.30 -14.60
C PHE A 165 4.39 2.76 -16.07
N ASN A 166 3.19 2.96 -16.64
CA ASN A 166 3.02 3.42 -18.01
C ASN A 166 2.49 4.87 -18.03
N PRO A 167 3.33 5.87 -18.35
CA PRO A 167 2.92 7.27 -18.37
C PRO A 167 1.93 7.62 -19.50
N LEU A 168 1.69 6.71 -20.43
CA LEU A 168 0.68 6.86 -21.51
C LEU A 168 -0.67 6.27 -21.11
N ALA A 169 -0.73 5.52 -20.02
CA ALA A 169 -1.99 5.02 -19.48
C ALA A 169 -2.65 6.07 -18.57
N PRO A 170 -3.99 6.07 -18.44
CA PRO A 170 -4.67 6.96 -17.52
C PRO A 170 -4.31 6.64 -16.06
N PHE A 171 -4.04 7.67 -15.27
CA PHE A 171 -3.80 7.59 -13.84
C PHE A 171 -4.94 8.28 -13.07
N GLY A 172 -5.41 7.66 -12.02
CA GLY A 172 -6.45 8.21 -11.14
C GLY A 172 -7.18 7.13 -10.37
N GLY A 173 -7.91 7.53 -9.33
CA GLY A 173 -8.54 6.62 -8.39
C GLY A 173 -10.01 6.30 -8.70
N TYR A 174 -10.51 5.31 -7.97
CA TYR A 174 -11.91 5.01 -7.78
C TYR A 174 -12.34 5.45 -6.39
N LYS A 175 -13.63 5.53 -6.13
CA LYS A 175 -14.21 5.82 -4.81
C LYS A 175 -13.64 7.15 -4.24
N MET A 176 -13.21 7.15 -2.97
CA MET A 176 -12.63 8.34 -2.32
C MET A 176 -11.23 8.72 -2.83
N SER A 177 -10.58 7.87 -3.62
CA SER A 177 -9.27 8.18 -4.21
C SER A 177 -9.34 9.16 -5.39
N GLY A 178 -10.54 9.55 -5.84
CA GLY A 178 -10.74 10.59 -6.84
C GLY A 178 -11.67 10.19 -7.98
N ILE A 179 -12.02 11.16 -8.82
CA ILE A 179 -13.00 11.03 -9.91
C ILE A 179 -12.45 11.34 -11.31
N GLY A 180 -11.37 12.07 -11.42
CA GLY A 180 -10.73 12.43 -12.71
C GLY A 180 -9.68 11.40 -13.13
N ARG A 181 -9.05 11.69 -14.28
CA ARG A 181 -7.88 10.95 -14.76
C ARG A 181 -6.81 11.94 -15.20
N GLU A 182 -5.57 11.58 -14.85
CA GLU A 182 -4.36 12.23 -15.36
C GLU A 182 -3.69 11.30 -16.38
N LEU A 183 -2.77 11.81 -17.15
CA LEU A 183 -1.95 11.07 -18.10
C LEU A 183 -2.73 10.45 -19.28
N GLY A 184 -2.00 10.12 -20.33
CA GLY A 184 -2.56 9.57 -21.56
C GLY A 184 -3.59 10.49 -22.23
N MET A 185 -4.41 9.92 -23.11
CA MET A 185 -5.48 10.65 -23.79
C MET A 185 -6.59 11.09 -22.83
N TYR A 186 -6.94 10.25 -21.86
CA TYR A 186 -7.96 10.58 -20.86
C TYR A 186 -7.58 11.80 -20.02
N GLY A 187 -6.30 11.93 -19.63
CA GLY A 187 -5.82 13.11 -18.92
C GLY A 187 -5.84 14.37 -19.82
N LEU A 188 -5.56 14.24 -21.10
CA LEU A 188 -5.67 15.36 -22.05
C LEU A 188 -7.12 15.82 -22.19
N GLU A 189 -8.07 14.90 -22.27
CA GLU A 189 -9.49 15.18 -22.44
C GLU A 189 -10.10 16.01 -21.30
N GLU A 190 -9.56 15.90 -20.07
CA GLU A 190 -9.97 16.72 -18.92
C GLU A 190 -9.72 18.24 -19.13
N TYR A 191 -8.81 18.60 -20.03
CA TYR A 191 -8.48 20.00 -20.37
C TYR A 191 -9.15 20.48 -21.67
N LEU A 192 -9.96 19.65 -22.33
CA LEU A 192 -10.63 19.96 -23.58
C LEU A 192 -12.12 20.27 -23.37
N GLN A 193 -12.64 21.16 -24.18
CA GLN A 193 -14.08 21.45 -24.22
C GLN A 193 -14.76 20.73 -25.38
N THR A 194 -15.71 19.87 -25.06
CA THR A 194 -16.52 19.18 -26.08
C THR A 194 -17.62 20.09 -26.60
N LYS A 195 -17.77 20.17 -27.93
CA LYS A 195 -18.84 20.92 -28.60
C LYS A 195 -19.66 20.00 -29.50
N SER A 196 -20.97 20.07 -29.41
CA SER A 196 -21.91 19.43 -30.34
C SER A 196 -22.35 20.42 -31.42
N LEU A 197 -22.35 19.98 -32.65
CA LEU A 197 -22.93 20.72 -33.78
C LEU A 197 -24.23 20.02 -34.19
N GLN A 198 -25.35 20.74 -34.08
CA GLN A 198 -26.66 20.27 -34.53
C GLN A 198 -26.89 20.79 -35.95
N ARG A 199 -27.39 19.93 -36.86
CA ARG A 199 -27.76 20.27 -38.25
C ARG A 199 -29.24 20.02 -38.45
#